data_48cda632b44502b87f82c0620813a4e1
#
_entry.id   48cda632b44502b87f82c0620813a4e1
#
_cell.length_a   1.000
_cell.length_b   1.000
_cell.length_c   1.000
_cell.angle_alpha   90.00
_cell.angle_beta   90.00
_cell.angle_gamma   90.00
#
_symmetry.space_group_name_H-M   'P 1'
#
loop_
_entity.id
_entity.type
_entity.pdbx_description
1 polymer ?
#
loop_
_entity_poly.entity_id
_entity_poly.type
_entity_poly.pdbx_seq_one_letter_code
_entity_poly.pdbx_strand_id
1 'polypeptide(L)'
;MKKISTLKNFFFIILTIFTFTIIDFFGFFQKFEYRFFDLLLSAKKNTKEAPEILLVEADNISLEHIGPWPWKRDVYANLLIRMKELGAKTAVFDIEFLSPSNFPECDEYFARSIQFFENAFLTINTSDLDIQYTPEELQYVADRFLIKPLGKIDSIIEGNNITRYEV
;
A
#
# COMPACT_ATOMS: atom_id res chain seq x y z
N MET A 1 -28.27 52.98 -15.90
CA MET A 1 -28.85 51.64 -15.85
C MET A 1 -27.87 50.49 -16.14
N LYS A 2 -26.86 50.61 -17.01
CA LYS A 2 -25.88 49.53 -17.31
C LYS A 2 -25.05 49.05 -16.10
N LYS A 3 -24.63 49.94 -15.21
CA LYS A 3 -23.75 49.62 -14.04
C LYS A 3 -24.41 48.71 -12.99
N ILE A 4 -25.70 48.80 -12.81
CA ILE A 4 -26.46 47.98 -11.85
C ILE A 4 -26.63 46.53 -12.39
N SER A 5 -26.76 46.35 -13.71
CA SER A 5 -26.83 45.04 -14.34
C SER A 5 -25.49 44.30 -14.19
N THR A 6 -24.37 44.98 -14.37
CA THR A 6 -23.03 44.39 -14.24
C THR A 6 -22.75 43.94 -12.80
N LEU A 7 -23.18 44.71 -11.79
CA LEU A 7 -23.01 44.37 -10.40
C LEU A 7 -23.85 43.15 -9.99
N LYS A 8 -25.09 43.03 -10.50
CA LYS A 8 -25.93 41.86 -10.30
C LYS A 8 -25.33 40.59 -10.91
N ASN A 9 -24.82 40.69 -12.15
CA ASN A 9 -24.17 39.57 -12.81
C ASN A 9 -22.92 39.10 -12.06
N PHE A 10 -22.11 40.04 -11.58
CA PHE A 10 -20.93 39.73 -10.77
C PHE A 10 -21.29 39.03 -9.45
N PHE A 11 -22.34 39.49 -8.77
CA PHE A 11 -22.84 38.83 -7.56
C PHE A 11 -23.35 37.40 -7.85
N PHE A 12 -24.06 37.19 -8.95
CA PHE A 12 -24.48 35.84 -9.35
C PHE A 12 -23.32 34.92 -9.62
N ILE A 13 -22.26 35.38 -10.29
CA ILE A 13 -21.06 34.59 -10.55
C ILE A 13 -20.40 34.17 -9.22
N ILE A 14 -20.21 35.11 -8.30
CA ILE A 14 -19.61 34.80 -7.00
C ILE A 14 -20.46 33.81 -6.23
N LEU A 15 -21.76 34.00 -6.19
CA LEU A 15 -22.69 33.10 -5.52
C LEU A 15 -22.64 31.69 -6.10
N THR A 16 -22.56 31.56 -7.42
CA THR A 16 -22.44 30.27 -8.10
C THR A 16 -21.13 29.58 -7.74
N ILE A 17 -20.01 30.30 -7.83
CA ILE A 17 -18.69 29.74 -7.44
C ILE A 17 -18.73 29.27 -5.98
N PHE A 18 -19.25 30.09 -5.08
CA PHE A 18 -19.35 29.78 -3.66
C PHE A 18 -20.21 28.53 -3.39
N THR A 19 -21.35 28.41 -4.08
CA THR A 19 -22.22 27.25 -3.98
C THR A 19 -21.52 25.98 -4.46
N PHE A 20 -20.81 26.01 -5.60
CA PHE A 20 -20.06 24.88 -6.11
C PHE A 20 -18.92 24.48 -5.16
N THR A 21 -18.20 25.45 -4.58
CA THR A 21 -17.13 25.18 -3.61
C THR A 21 -17.69 24.50 -2.34
N ILE A 22 -18.86 24.93 -1.86
CA ILE A 22 -19.51 24.28 -0.71
C ILE A 22 -19.90 22.84 -1.04
N ILE A 23 -20.50 22.62 -2.21
CA ILE A 23 -20.92 21.29 -2.65
C ILE A 23 -19.70 20.35 -2.76
N ASP A 24 -18.59 20.84 -3.29
CA ASP A 24 -17.34 20.10 -3.41
C ASP A 24 -16.73 19.80 -2.04
N PHE A 25 -16.71 20.78 -1.14
CA PHE A 25 -16.24 20.62 0.25
C PHE A 25 -16.96 19.49 1.00
N PHE A 26 -18.24 19.28 0.75
CA PHE A 26 -19.00 18.15 1.31
C PHE A 26 -18.77 16.83 0.55
N GLY A 27 -17.85 16.78 -0.39
CA GLY A 27 -17.49 15.55 -1.11
C GLY A 27 -18.57 15.03 -2.06
N PHE A 28 -19.51 15.90 -2.48
CA PHE A 28 -20.58 15.49 -3.37
C PHE A 28 -20.06 14.98 -4.72
N PHE A 29 -19.02 15.62 -5.26
CA PHE A 29 -18.43 15.24 -6.54
C PHE A 29 -17.55 13.99 -6.44
N GLN A 30 -16.96 13.68 -5.29
CA GLN A 30 -16.13 12.48 -5.10
C GLN A 30 -16.90 11.19 -5.45
N LYS A 31 -18.18 11.10 -5.08
CA LYS A 31 -19.02 9.94 -5.40
C LYS A 31 -19.25 9.78 -6.91
N PHE A 32 -19.31 10.88 -7.64
CA PHE A 32 -19.42 10.86 -9.10
C PHE A 32 -18.09 10.49 -9.74
N GLU A 33 -16.97 11.01 -9.24
CA GLU A 33 -15.64 10.66 -9.72
C GLU A 33 -15.37 9.16 -9.58
N TYR A 34 -15.65 8.56 -8.44
CA TYR A 34 -15.49 7.12 -8.24
C TYR A 34 -16.35 6.30 -9.20
N ARG A 35 -17.62 6.65 -9.36
CA ARG A 35 -18.52 5.97 -10.31
C ARG A 35 -18.06 6.14 -11.76
N PHE A 36 -17.60 7.33 -12.11
CA PHE A 36 -17.10 7.61 -13.45
C PHE A 36 -15.79 6.84 -13.71
N PHE A 37 -14.92 6.77 -12.72
CA PHE A 37 -13.70 5.97 -12.78
C PHE A 37 -14.00 4.48 -12.95
N ASP A 38 -14.94 3.93 -12.17
CA ASP A 38 -15.38 2.54 -12.29
C ASP A 38 -15.96 2.25 -13.68
N LEU A 39 -16.72 3.20 -14.23
CA LEU A 39 -17.27 3.08 -15.59
C LEU A 39 -16.17 3.10 -16.65
N LEU A 40 -15.17 3.96 -16.50
CA LEU A 40 -14.00 3.99 -17.39
C LEU A 40 -13.19 2.70 -17.30
N LEU A 41 -12.98 2.17 -16.09
CA LEU A 41 -12.31 0.87 -15.89
C LEU A 41 -13.10 -0.26 -16.54
N SER A 42 -14.42 -0.29 -16.37
CA SER A 42 -15.30 -1.30 -17.00
C SER A 42 -15.33 -1.21 -18.53
N ALA A 43 -15.19 0.00 -19.07
CA ALA A 43 -15.10 0.22 -20.51
C ALA A 43 -13.72 -0.09 -21.10
N LYS A 44 -12.69 -0.22 -20.26
CA LYS A 44 -11.36 -0.58 -20.68
C LYS A 44 -11.36 -2.03 -21.14
N LYS A 45 -11.06 -2.26 -22.41
CA LYS A 45 -10.88 -3.62 -22.95
C LYS A 45 -9.78 -4.32 -22.14
N ASN A 46 -9.98 -5.64 -21.91
CA ASN A 46 -9.02 -6.50 -21.24
C ASN A 46 -7.59 -6.18 -21.66
N THR A 47 -6.82 -5.65 -20.74
CA THR A 47 -5.36 -5.56 -20.91
C THR A 47 -4.82 -6.98 -20.94
N LYS A 48 -3.87 -7.23 -21.85
CA LYS A 48 -3.16 -8.52 -21.85
C LYS A 48 -2.53 -8.71 -20.48
N GLU A 49 -2.76 -9.88 -19.91
CA GLU A 49 -2.06 -10.28 -18.70
C GLU A 49 -0.55 -10.23 -18.95
N ALA A 50 0.19 -9.79 -17.94
CA ALA A 50 1.65 -9.83 -17.98
C ALA A 50 2.08 -11.22 -17.53
N PRO A 51 2.56 -12.09 -18.42
CA PRO A 51 2.89 -13.48 -18.07
C PRO A 51 4.05 -13.59 -17.08
N GLU A 52 4.78 -12.49 -16.88
CA GLU A 52 5.89 -12.40 -15.94
C GLU A 52 5.42 -12.15 -14.49
N ILE A 53 4.15 -11.79 -14.28
CA ILE A 53 3.58 -11.49 -12.97
C ILE A 53 2.60 -12.59 -12.60
N LEU A 54 2.88 -13.28 -11.50
CA LEU A 54 1.98 -14.25 -10.89
C LEU A 54 1.39 -13.66 -9.62
N LEU A 55 0.08 -13.54 -9.56
CA LEU A 55 -0.65 -13.20 -8.35
C LEU A 55 -0.97 -14.47 -7.56
N VAL A 56 -0.54 -14.53 -6.30
CA VAL A 56 -0.85 -15.62 -5.38
C VAL A 56 -1.80 -15.10 -4.32
N GLU A 57 -3.00 -15.65 -4.27
CA GLU A 57 -4.06 -15.17 -3.39
C GLU A 57 -4.36 -16.21 -2.30
N ALA A 58 -4.70 -15.73 -1.10
CA ALA A 58 -5.29 -16.53 -0.04
C ALA A 58 -6.82 -16.60 -0.28
N ASP A 59 -7.25 -17.49 -1.14
CA ASP A 59 -8.64 -17.69 -1.51
C ASP A 59 -9.39 -18.64 -0.54
N ASN A 60 -10.68 -18.85 -0.78
CA ASN A 60 -11.49 -19.74 0.04
C ASN A 60 -10.99 -21.20 0.05
N ILE A 61 -10.39 -21.67 -1.04
CA ILE A 61 -9.82 -23.01 -1.13
C ILE A 61 -8.59 -23.12 -0.23
N SER A 62 -7.75 -22.10 -0.24
CA SER A 62 -6.59 -22.01 0.64
C SER A 62 -6.99 -21.98 2.12
N LEU A 63 -8.06 -21.22 2.46
CA LEU A 63 -8.60 -21.19 3.81
C LEU A 63 -9.17 -22.55 4.27
N GLU A 64 -9.79 -23.30 3.36
CA GLU A 64 -10.31 -24.63 3.65
C GLU A 64 -9.20 -25.65 3.91
N HIS A 65 -8.09 -25.59 3.16
CA HIS A 65 -7.00 -26.55 3.26
C HIS A 65 -5.97 -26.23 4.33
N ILE A 66 -5.65 -24.96 4.52
CA ILE A 66 -4.60 -24.49 5.44
C ILE A 66 -5.21 -24.12 6.81
N GLY A 67 -6.45 -23.65 6.80
CA GLY A 67 -7.15 -23.15 7.98
C GLY A 67 -7.44 -21.66 7.94
N PRO A 68 -8.08 -21.13 9.00
CA PRO A 68 -8.50 -19.74 9.06
C PRO A 68 -7.30 -18.77 9.10
N TRP A 69 -7.48 -17.61 8.46
CA TRP A 69 -6.56 -16.49 8.53
C TRP A 69 -6.58 -15.83 9.94
N PRO A 70 -5.46 -15.28 10.45
CA PRO A 70 -4.12 -15.22 9.82
C PRO A 70 -3.33 -16.52 9.98
N TRP A 71 -2.58 -16.89 8.94
CA TRP A 71 -1.74 -18.09 8.97
C TRP A 71 -0.43 -17.87 9.72
N LYS A 72 0.15 -18.98 10.20
CA LYS A 72 1.47 -18.98 10.79
C LYS A 72 2.54 -18.63 9.73
N ARG A 73 3.65 -18.08 10.15
CA ARG A 73 4.73 -17.62 9.25
C ARG A 73 5.44 -18.75 8.51
N ASP A 74 5.37 -19.98 9.01
CA ASP A 74 5.89 -21.16 8.31
C ASP A 74 5.17 -21.44 6.97
N VAL A 75 3.89 -21.08 6.86
CA VAL A 75 3.14 -21.17 5.58
C VAL A 75 3.78 -20.27 4.53
N TYR A 76 4.11 -19.03 4.89
CA TYR A 76 4.77 -18.07 3.98
C TYR A 76 6.20 -18.47 3.69
N ALA A 77 6.91 -19.04 4.67
CA ALA A 77 8.25 -19.60 4.48
C ALA A 77 8.26 -20.69 3.40
N ASN A 78 7.34 -21.65 3.52
CA ASN A 78 7.19 -22.73 2.55
C ASN A 78 6.80 -22.21 1.17
N LEU A 79 5.92 -21.20 1.11
CA LEU A 79 5.55 -20.54 -0.15
C LEU A 79 6.79 -19.93 -0.84
N LEU A 80 7.61 -19.17 -0.12
CA LEU A 80 8.82 -18.57 -0.66
C LEU A 80 9.79 -19.62 -1.21
N ILE A 81 10.04 -20.67 -0.44
CA ILE A 81 10.91 -21.76 -0.87
C ILE A 81 10.37 -22.37 -2.17
N ARG A 82 9.08 -22.66 -2.21
CA ARG A 82 8.45 -23.22 -3.40
C ARG A 82 8.49 -22.30 -4.61
N MET A 83 8.27 -21.01 -4.40
CA MET A 83 8.39 -20.00 -5.47
C MET A 83 9.81 -19.92 -6.02
N LYS A 84 10.83 -19.97 -5.16
CA LYS A 84 12.24 -20.01 -5.60
C LYS A 84 12.54 -21.27 -6.43
N GLU A 85 12.07 -22.42 -6.00
CA GLU A 85 12.22 -23.69 -6.73
C GLU A 85 11.56 -23.66 -8.12
N LEU A 86 10.42 -22.96 -8.23
CA LEU A 86 9.71 -22.77 -9.50
C LEU A 86 10.30 -21.67 -10.37
N GLY A 87 11.37 -21.02 -9.93
CA GLY A 87 12.12 -20.04 -10.71
C GLY A 87 11.62 -18.59 -10.55
N ALA A 88 10.79 -18.30 -9.55
CA ALA A 88 10.43 -16.93 -9.23
C ALA A 88 11.68 -16.13 -8.85
N LYS A 89 11.81 -14.93 -9.39
CA LYS A 89 12.99 -14.05 -9.19
C LYS A 89 12.75 -13.00 -8.12
N THR A 90 11.48 -12.61 -7.94
CA THR A 90 11.08 -11.55 -7.01
C THR A 90 9.76 -11.95 -6.36
N ALA A 91 9.64 -11.75 -5.07
CA ALA A 91 8.41 -11.91 -4.32
C ALA A 91 8.05 -10.58 -3.64
N VAL A 92 6.79 -10.19 -3.70
CA VAL A 92 6.27 -9.02 -3.01
C VAL A 92 5.10 -9.46 -2.17
N PHE A 93 5.16 -9.22 -0.87
CA PHE A 93 4.08 -9.50 0.06
C PHE A 93 3.24 -8.24 0.26
N ASP A 94 1.96 -8.32 -0.05
CA ASP A 94 0.96 -7.33 0.35
C ASP A 94 0.27 -7.79 1.65
N ILE A 95 1.09 -8.11 2.63
CA ILE A 95 0.69 -8.61 3.95
C ILE A 95 1.54 -7.90 4.99
N GLU A 96 0.89 -7.36 6.00
CA GLU A 96 1.57 -6.69 7.11
C GLU A 96 1.88 -7.70 8.23
N PHE A 97 3.15 -7.81 8.58
CA PHE A 97 3.62 -8.61 9.72
C PHE A 97 3.94 -7.68 10.89
N LEU A 98 2.89 -7.24 11.61
CA LEU A 98 2.94 -6.12 12.56
C LEU A 98 3.71 -6.39 13.86
N SER A 99 3.92 -7.65 14.23
CA SER A 99 4.56 -8.02 15.49
C SER A 99 5.14 -9.43 15.41
N PRO A 100 6.06 -9.81 16.29
CA PRO A 100 6.47 -11.18 16.47
C PRO A 100 5.23 -12.08 16.67
N SER A 101 5.26 -13.28 16.12
CA SER A 101 4.18 -14.22 16.32
C SER A 101 4.30 -14.94 17.68
N ASN A 102 3.26 -15.67 18.04
CA ASN A 102 3.32 -16.55 19.22
C ASN A 102 4.18 -17.80 18.98
N PHE A 103 4.79 -17.91 17.81
CA PHE A 103 5.61 -19.05 17.38
C PHE A 103 6.97 -18.55 16.86
N PRO A 104 7.93 -18.26 17.75
CA PRO A 104 9.24 -17.69 17.36
C PRO A 104 9.99 -18.55 16.32
N GLU A 105 9.83 -19.86 16.39
CA GLU A 105 10.43 -20.79 15.44
C GLU A 105 9.89 -20.60 14.00
N CYS A 106 8.61 -20.26 13.87
CA CYS A 106 8.01 -19.94 12.57
C CYS A 106 8.51 -18.59 12.04
N ASP A 107 8.73 -17.64 12.93
CA ASP A 107 9.29 -16.32 12.58
C ASP A 107 10.72 -16.46 12.07
N GLU A 108 11.54 -17.24 12.77
CA GLU A 108 12.92 -17.53 12.36
C GLU A 108 12.97 -18.29 11.03
N TYR A 109 12.09 -19.25 10.85
CA TYR A 109 12.00 -20.01 9.61
C TYR A 109 11.61 -19.11 8.42
N PHE A 110 10.67 -18.20 8.63
CA PHE A 110 10.28 -17.23 7.62
C PHE A 110 11.42 -16.25 7.29
N ALA A 111 12.12 -15.72 8.31
CA ALA A 111 13.27 -14.87 8.10
C ALA A 111 14.38 -15.56 7.29
N ARG A 112 14.67 -16.82 7.58
CA ARG A 112 15.62 -17.63 6.79
C ARG A 112 15.15 -17.86 5.35
N SER A 113 13.84 -18.07 5.15
CA SER A 113 13.29 -18.25 3.81
C SER A 113 13.36 -16.96 2.97
N ILE A 114 13.16 -15.80 3.58
CA ILE A 114 13.37 -14.48 2.94
C ILE A 114 14.84 -14.34 2.53
N GLN A 115 15.75 -14.66 3.43
CA GLN A 115 17.19 -14.61 3.13
C GLN A 115 17.58 -15.58 2.00
N PHE A 116 17.03 -16.79 2.00
CA PHE A 116 17.24 -17.78 0.92
C PHE A 116 16.64 -17.30 -0.41
N PHE A 117 15.50 -16.65 -0.40
CA PHE A 117 14.86 -16.14 -1.61
C PHE A 117 15.64 -14.96 -2.21
N GLU A 118 16.30 -14.14 -1.40
CA GLU A 118 17.12 -12.95 -1.70
C GLU A 118 16.32 -11.71 -2.08
N ASN A 119 15.38 -11.79 -3.02
CA ASN A 119 14.61 -10.66 -3.54
C ASN A 119 13.15 -10.73 -3.08
N ALA A 120 12.92 -10.87 -1.79
CA ALA A 120 11.61 -10.79 -1.17
C ALA A 120 11.40 -9.40 -0.55
N PHE A 121 10.25 -8.78 -0.84
CA PHE A 121 9.88 -7.47 -0.36
C PHE A 121 8.64 -7.58 0.52
N LEU A 122 8.70 -6.96 1.69
CA LEU A 122 7.60 -6.88 2.65
C LEU A 122 7.03 -5.47 2.68
N THR A 123 5.77 -5.34 3.02
CA THR A 123 5.16 -4.04 3.26
C THR A 123 5.65 -3.45 4.58
N ILE A 124 5.86 -2.13 4.60
CA ILE A 124 6.13 -1.36 5.81
C ILE A 124 4.95 -0.42 6.01
N ASN A 125 4.34 -0.47 7.19
CA ASN A 125 3.34 0.51 7.56
C ASN A 125 4.01 1.69 8.24
N THR A 126 3.72 2.90 7.77
CA THR A 126 4.12 4.14 8.42
C THR A 126 2.92 4.66 9.21
N SER A 127 3.03 4.72 10.53
CA SER A 127 1.97 5.26 11.40
C SER A 127 2.37 6.63 11.95
N ASP A 128 1.38 7.49 12.21
CA ASP A 128 1.56 8.78 12.88
C ASP A 128 1.81 8.64 14.39
N LEU A 129 2.23 7.47 14.86
CA LEU A 129 2.60 7.26 16.24
C LEU A 129 3.95 7.94 16.52
N ASP A 130 3.98 8.71 17.57
CA ASP A 130 5.14 9.51 18.05
C ASP A 130 6.24 8.59 18.65
N ILE A 131 6.69 7.61 17.87
CA ILE A 131 7.78 6.71 18.25
C ILE A 131 9.07 7.35 17.77
N GLN A 132 9.87 7.85 18.70
CA GLN A 132 11.18 8.43 18.39
C GLN A 132 12.18 7.30 18.15
N TYR A 133 12.56 7.12 16.90
CA TYR A 133 13.68 6.26 16.53
C TYR A 133 14.99 7.04 16.59
N THR A 134 16.05 6.35 16.98
CA THR A 134 17.38 6.93 16.85
C THR A 134 17.77 7.03 15.37
N PRO A 135 18.61 7.99 14.99
CA PRO A 135 19.10 8.09 13.61
C PRO A 135 19.76 6.80 13.09
N GLU A 136 20.39 6.05 13.98
CA GLU A 136 21.05 4.78 13.68
C GLU A 136 20.03 3.68 13.33
N GLU A 137 18.93 3.61 14.07
CA GLU A 137 17.82 2.67 13.78
C GLU A 137 17.13 3.00 12.46
N LEU A 138 16.89 4.30 12.20
CA LEU A 138 16.32 4.75 10.93
C LEU A 138 17.26 4.41 9.75
N GLN A 139 18.55 4.62 9.91
CA GLN A 139 19.53 4.29 8.87
C GLN A 139 19.58 2.78 8.62
N TYR A 140 19.56 1.96 9.68
CA TYR A 140 19.53 0.50 9.57
C TYR A 140 18.32 0.00 8.77
N VAL A 141 17.13 0.56 9.03
CA VAL A 141 15.90 0.25 8.29
C VAL A 141 16.00 0.71 6.84
N ALA A 142 16.50 1.93 6.61
CA ALA A 142 16.64 2.49 5.28
C ALA A 142 17.60 1.68 4.40
N ASP A 143 18.74 1.25 4.96
CA ASP A 143 19.76 0.51 4.21
C ASP A 143 19.35 -0.93 3.88
N ARG A 144 18.49 -1.52 4.69
CA ARG A 144 18.19 -2.95 4.62
C ARG A 144 16.81 -3.28 4.07
N PHE A 145 15.83 -2.44 4.31
CA PHE A 145 14.42 -2.74 4.04
C PHE A 145 13.74 -1.78 3.06
N LEU A 146 14.29 -0.59 2.81
CA LEU A 146 13.71 0.32 1.85
C LEU A 146 14.23 0.03 0.44
N ILE A 147 13.31 -0.17 -0.49
CA ILE A 147 13.60 -0.10 -1.92
C ILE A 147 14.16 1.30 -2.17
N LYS A 148 15.41 1.40 -2.67
CA LYS A 148 15.98 2.71 -3.02
C LYS A 148 15.04 3.40 -4.00
N PRO A 149 14.26 4.41 -3.58
CA PRO A 149 13.39 5.10 -4.49
C PRO A 149 14.24 5.83 -5.53
N LEU A 150 13.73 5.98 -6.74
CA LEU A 150 14.33 6.79 -7.81
C LEU A 150 14.38 8.30 -7.46
N GLY A 151 14.04 8.70 -6.22
CA GLY A 151 14.03 10.06 -5.67
C GLY A 151 14.63 10.14 -4.27
N LYS A 152 14.78 11.35 -3.73
CA LYS A 152 15.39 11.59 -2.41
C LYS A 152 14.58 10.94 -1.29
N ILE A 153 15.24 10.06 -0.53
CA ILE A 153 14.69 9.40 0.68
C ILE A 153 14.50 10.42 1.82
N ASP A 154 15.18 11.56 1.78
CA ASP A 154 15.16 12.59 2.82
C ASP A 154 13.74 13.01 3.25
N SER A 155 12.79 13.03 2.31
CA SER A 155 11.39 13.39 2.61
C SER A 155 10.60 12.30 3.37
N ILE A 156 11.05 11.05 3.32
CA ILE A 156 10.41 9.94 4.05
C ILE A 156 10.95 9.87 5.47
N ILE A 157 12.23 10.20 5.65
CA ILE A 157 12.91 10.21 6.95
C ILE A 157 12.51 11.43 7.77
N GLU A 158 12.27 12.59 7.13
CA GLU A 158 11.78 13.81 7.81
C GLU A 158 10.36 13.67 8.39
N GLY A 159 9.58 12.71 7.92
CA GLY A 159 8.24 12.39 8.44
C GLY A 159 8.22 11.55 9.73
N ASN A 160 9.29 11.40 10.46
CA ASN A 160 9.47 10.88 11.84
C ASN A 160 8.75 9.59 12.27
N ASN A 161 8.02 8.87 11.42
CA ASN A 161 7.15 7.80 11.90
C ASN A 161 7.29 6.53 11.04
N ILE A 162 8.39 5.80 11.21
CA ILE A 162 8.50 4.44 10.67
C ILE A 162 8.26 3.47 11.83
N THR A 163 7.18 2.70 11.77
CA THR A 163 6.95 1.62 12.74
C THR A 163 7.94 0.49 12.47
N ARG A 164 8.76 0.16 13.46
CA ARG A 164 9.72 -0.94 13.37
C ARG A 164 8.98 -2.26 13.43
N TYR A 165 9.16 -3.10 12.42
CA TYR A 165 8.81 -4.50 12.49
C TYR A 165 10.09 -5.30 12.71
N GLU A 166 10.21 -5.93 13.87
CA GLU A 166 11.20 -6.95 14.09
C GLU A 166 10.68 -8.25 13.47
N VAL A 167 11.38 -8.70 12.44
CA VAL A 167 11.17 -10.02 11.84
C VAL A 167 12.01 -11.04 12.58
#